data_f908b95413a5229e823a43d082f3c1aa
#
_entry.id   f908b95413a5229e823a43d082f3c1aa
#
_cell.length_a   1.000
_cell.length_b   1.000
_cell.length_c   1.000
_cell.angle_alpha   90.00
_cell.angle_beta   90.00
_cell.angle_gamma   90.00
#
_symmetry.space_group_name_H-M   'P 1'
#
loop_
_entity.id
_entity.type
_entity.pdbx_description
1 polymer ?
#
loop_
_entity_poly.entity_id
_entity_poly.type
_entity_poly.pdbx_seq_one_letter_code
_entity_poly.pdbx_strand_id
1 'polypeptide(L)'
;MSFNLMLPPILGVVGLAIAFVIYTVMSRASDGDDKVRGIAEQIHIGAMVFMHREYKMLLAFAAVLVVGILVSPLGTNTAIAFIAGAVSSATAGYLGMYAATKANVRTAVAANQQGAAAALNIAFYGGSIMGLCVASLGLLGLGGLYYYFGGDPHTAHAIHGFGMGGSVVALFSRVGGGIYTKSADVGADLVGKVEAGIPEDDPRNPGVIADNVGDNVGDIAGMGSDIFESYCGSMIACIAIASTMALTTAEQSAMMAFPLALASIGLLASVAGILI
;
A
#
# COMPACT_ATOMS: atom_id res chain seq x y z
N MET A 1 -17.11 -25.84 -12.93
CA MET A 1 -16.97 -25.53 -11.49
C MET A 1 -17.32 -24.06 -11.29
N SER A 2 -18.32 -23.73 -10.49
CA SER A 2 -18.63 -22.35 -10.15
C SER A 2 -17.57 -21.84 -9.16
N PHE A 3 -16.88 -20.75 -9.50
CA PHE A 3 -15.95 -20.09 -8.59
C PHE A 3 -16.73 -19.52 -7.39
N ASN A 4 -16.26 -19.79 -6.18
CA ASN A 4 -16.88 -19.24 -4.99
C ASN A 4 -16.48 -17.78 -4.81
N LEU A 5 -17.41 -16.85 -5.05
CA LEU A 5 -17.18 -15.41 -4.98
C LEU A 5 -16.79 -14.91 -3.58
N MET A 6 -17.02 -15.69 -2.53
CA MET A 6 -16.59 -15.37 -1.17
C MET A 6 -15.09 -15.68 -0.91
N LEU A 7 -14.45 -16.46 -1.78
CA LEU A 7 -13.06 -16.87 -1.59
C LEU A 7 -12.08 -15.70 -1.58
N PRO A 8 -12.09 -14.74 -2.55
CA PRO A 8 -11.17 -13.62 -2.55
C PRO A 8 -11.23 -12.76 -1.28
N PRO A 9 -12.39 -12.29 -0.80
CA PRO A 9 -12.44 -11.50 0.43
C PRO A 9 -12.03 -12.30 1.67
N ILE A 10 -12.34 -13.61 1.76
CA ILE A 10 -11.88 -14.45 2.87
C ILE A 10 -10.35 -14.54 2.86
N LEU A 11 -9.74 -14.79 1.70
CA LEU A 11 -8.28 -14.85 1.58
C LEU A 11 -7.63 -13.48 1.88
N GLY A 12 -8.30 -12.38 1.55
CA GLY A 12 -7.87 -11.04 1.96
C GLY A 12 -7.78 -10.90 3.49
N VAL A 13 -8.78 -11.37 4.22
CA VAL A 13 -8.75 -11.39 5.70
C VAL A 13 -7.62 -12.28 6.22
N VAL A 14 -7.44 -13.46 5.65
CA VAL A 14 -6.36 -14.39 6.03
C VAL A 14 -4.99 -13.77 5.77
N GLY A 15 -4.81 -13.11 4.62
CA GLY A 15 -3.56 -12.44 4.28
C GLY A 15 -3.22 -11.29 5.25
N LEU A 16 -4.21 -10.50 5.69
CA LEU A 16 -4.01 -9.48 6.73
C LEU A 16 -3.62 -10.10 8.08
N ALA A 17 -4.23 -11.23 8.44
CA ALA A 17 -3.86 -11.93 9.66
C ALA A 17 -2.40 -12.45 9.60
N ILE A 18 -1.97 -12.97 8.44
CA ILE A 18 -0.58 -13.40 8.22
C ILE A 18 0.38 -12.18 8.27
N ALA A 19 0.03 -11.05 7.64
CA ALA A 19 0.81 -9.82 7.73
C ALA A 19 1.00 -9.37 9.19
N PHE A 20 -0.04 -9.46 10.01
CA PHE A 20 0.03 -9.16 11.44
C PHE A 20 0.94 -10.14 12.19
N VAL A 21 0.91 -11.44 11.88
CA VAL A 21 1.82 -12.43 12.47
C VAL A 21 3.27 -12.12 12.10
N ILE A 22 3.54 -11.84 10.83
CA ILE A 22 4.89 -11.46 10.36
C ILE A 22 5.36 -10.18 11.08
N TYR A 23 4.50 -9.18 11.22
CA TYR A 23 4.80 -7.97 11.99
C TYR A 23 5.19 -8.30 13.43
N THR A 24 4.46 -9.18 14.11
CA THR A 24 4.78 -9.56 15.49
C THR A 24 6.10 -10.32 15.60
N VAL A 25 6.43 -11.16 14.62
CA VAL A 25 7.71 -11.88 14.55
C VAL A 25 8.85 -10.90 14.32
N MET A 26 8.75 -10.04 13.33
CA MET A 26 9.74 -8.99 13.00
C MET A 26 9.97 -8.05 14.19
N SER A 27 8.91 -7.66 14.89
CA SER A 27 8.99 -6.76 16.05
C SER A 27 9.73 -7.31 17.26
N ARG A 28 10.00 -8.63 17.31
CA ARG A 28 10.80 -9.26 18.38
C ARG A 28 12.31 -9.04 18.20
N ALA A 29 12.74 -8.66 17.00
CA ALA A 29 14.13 -8.33 16.75
C ALA A 29 14.52 -7.06 17.53
N SER A 30 15.80 -6.97 17.93
CA SER A 30 16.34 -5.83 18.68
C SER A 30 16.27 -4.53 17.87
N ASP A 31 15.86 -3.46 18.49
CA ASP A 31 15.85 -2.09 17.94
C ASP A 31 17.06 -1.25 18.40
N GLY A 32 18.06 -1.90 19.02
CA GLY A 32 19.34 -1.30 19.38
C GLY A 32 19.36 -0.60 20.74
N ASP A 33 20.34 0.25 20.91
CA ASP A 33 20.51 1.07 22.11
C ASP A 33 19.61 2.31 22.11
N ASP A 34 19.64 3.07 23.20
CA ASP A 34 18.77 4.24 23.37
C ASP A 34 19.05 5.34 22.33
N LYS A 35 20.28 5.45 21.83
CA LYS A 35 20.65 6.45 20.81
C LYS A 35 20.06 6.06 19.46
N VAL A 36 20.23 4.82 19.04
CA VAL A 36 19.68 4.29 17.78
C VAL A 36 18.15 4.33 17.80
N ARG A 37 17.55 3.92 18.93
CA ARG A 37 16.10 3.98 19.14
C ARG A 37 15.57 5.41 19.08
N GLY A 38 16.30 6.37 19.66
CA GLY A 38 15.93 7.79 19.61
C GLY A 38 15.89 8.35 18.20
N ILE A 39 16.87 8.02 17.35
CA ILE A 39 16.89 8.41 15.94
C ILE A 39 15.72 7.77 15.17
N ALA A 40 15.53 6.47 15.33
CA ALA A 40 14.45 5.73 14.69
C ALA A 40 13.06 6.27 15.05
N GLU A 41 12.87 6.70 16.30
CA GLU A 41 11.61 7.30 16.74
C GLU A 41 11.38 8.67 16.09
N GLN A 42 12.41 9.50 15.90
CA GLN A 42 12.29 10.77 15.16
C GLN A 42 11.87 10.53 13.70
N ILE A 43 12.48 9.55 13.03
CA ILE A 43 12.10 9.16 11.67
C ILE A 43 10.66 8.66 11.63
N HIS A 44 10.27 7.79 12.57
CA HIS A 44 8.90 7.29 12.67
C HIS A 44 7.88 8.42 12.87
N ILE A 45 8.14 9.32 13.80
CA ILE A 45 7.27 10.49 14.06
C ILE A 45 7.15 11.35 12.81
N GLY A 46 8.26 11.66 12.14
CA GLY A 46 8.27 12.44 10.91
C GLY A 46 7.41 11.80 9.81
N ALA A 47 7.57 10.50 9.57
CA ALA A 47 6.79 9.74 8.60
C ALA A 47 5.27 9.76 8.95
N MET A 48 4.91 9.55 10.22
CA MET A 48 3.51 9.59 10.65
C MET A 48 2.89 10.99 10.56
N VAL A 49 3.65 12.04 10.84
CA VAL A 49 3.21 13.43 10.68
C VAL A 49 2.92 13.74 9.20
N PHE A 50 3.80 13.30 8.30
CA PHE A 50 3.57 13.43 6.85
C PHE A 50 2.27 12.73 6.44
N MET A 51 2.11 11.44 6.78
CA MET A 51 0.91 10.66 6.47
C MET A 51 -0.37 11.33 6.97
N HIS A 52 -0.35 11.85 8.20
CA HIS A 52 -1.49 12.54 8.77
C HIS A 52 -1.87 13.82 8.01
N ARG A 53 -0.88 14.60 7.59
CA ARG A 53 -1.10 15.83 6.81
C ARG A 53 -1.61 15.51 5.42
N GLU A 54 -0.99 14.58 4.75
CA GLU A 54 -1.38 14.12 3.43
C GLU A 54 -2.83 13.59 3.42
N TYR A 55 -3.18 12.72 4.37
CA TYR A 55 -4.52 12.14 4.43
C TYR A 55 -5.61 13.16 4.75
N LYS A 56 -5.30 14.24 5.45
CA LYS A 56 -6.24 15.35 5.62
C LYS A 56 -6.54 16.06 4.28
N MET A 57 -5.52 16.32 3.49
CA MET A 57 -5.69 16.93 2.18
C MET A 57 -6.43 15.98 1.22
N LEU A 58 -6.03 14.71 1.22
CA LEU A 58 -6.66 13.65 0.45
C LEU A 58 -8.14 13.50 0.80
N LEU A 59 -8.51 13.50 2.09
CA LEU A 59 -9.90 13.40 2.54
C LEU A 59 -10.75 14.55 1.99
N ALA A 60 -10.24 15.79 2.04
CA ALA A 60 -10.95 16.95 1.52
C ALA A 60 -11.20 16.82 0.01
N PHE A 61 -10.16 16.41 -0.76
CA PHE A 61 -10.28 16.21 -2.19
C PHE A 61 -11.21 15.04 -2.55
N ALA A 62 -11.06 13.91 -1.85
CA ALA A 62 -11.92 12.73 -2.05
C ALA A 62 -13.39 13.04 -1.74
N ALA A 63 -13.68 13.86 -0.72
CA ALA A 63 -15.05 14.29 -0.42
C ALA A 63 -15.67 15.07 -1.58
N VAL A 64 -14.93 15.97 -2.21
CA VAL A 64 -15.39 16.71 -3.40
C VAL A 64 -15.69 15.74 -4.55
N LEU A 65 -14.82 14.77 -4.79
CA LEU A 65 -15.04 13.76 -5.84
C LEU A 65 -16.26 12.88 -5.54
N VAL A 66 -16.45 12.46 -4.30
CA VAL A 66 -17.66 11.69 -3.90
C VAL A 66 -18.93 12.46 -4.21
N VAL A 67 -18.97 13.75 -3.85
CA VAL A 67 -20.13 14.61 -4.21
C VAL A 67 -20.30 14.70 -5.73
N GLY A 68 -19.22 14.87 -6.47
CA GLY A 68 -19.25 14.88 -7.94
C GLY A 68 -19.77 13.58 -8.54
N ILE A 69 -19.37 12.43 -8.01
CA ILE A 69 -19.85 11.10 -8.45
C ILE A 69 -21.36 10.96 -8.14
N LEU A 70 -21.79 11.37 -6.95
CA LEU A 70 -23.20 11.26 -6.53
C LEU A 70 -24.14 12.11 -7.39
N VAL A 71 -23.69 13.27 -7.86
CA VAL A 71 -24.48 14.17 -8.74
C VAL A 71 -24.40 13.75 -10.21
N SER A 72 -23.40 12.96 -10.58
CA SER A 72 -23.19 12.47 -11.94
C SER A 72 -24.06 11.23 -12.24
N PRO A 73 -24.16 10.82 -13.52
CA PRO A 73 -24.85 9.58 -13.92
C PRO A 73 -24.21 8.29 -13.37
N LEU A 74 -23.00 8.37 -12.77
CA LEU A 74 -22.29 7.21 -12.20
C LEU A 74 -23.01 6.62 -10.98
N GLY A 75 -23.67 7.44 -10.21
CA GLY A 75 -24.58 7.02 -9.14
C GLY A 75 -23.91 6.54 -7.84
N THR A 76 -24.77 6.14 -6.91
CA THR A 76 -24.36 5.81 -5.53
C THR A 76 -23.44 4.60 -5.43
N ASN A 77 -23.65 3.57 -6.27
CA ASN A 77 -22.83 2.35 -6.23
C ASN A 77 -21.37 2.63 -6.56
N THR A 78 -21.13 3.50 -7.55
CA THR A 78 -19.77 3.94 -7.92
C THR A 78 -19.14 4.79 -6.80
N ALA A 79 -19.93 5.62 -6.11
CA ALA A 79 -19.45 6.41 -4.97
C ALA A 79 -19.06 5.50 -3.79
N ILE A 80 -19.84 4.47 -3.47
CA ILE A 80 -19.49 3.48 -2.45
C ILE A 80 -18.21 2.75 -2.82
N ALA A 81 -18.08 2.30 -4.07
CA ALA A 81 -16.87 1.64 -4.54
C ALA A 81 -15.64 2.57 -4.49
N PHE A 82 -15.81 3.85 -4.84
CA PHE A 82 -14.76 4.86 -4.73
C PHE A 82 -14.25 5.02 -3.30
N ILE A 83 -15.17 5.16 -2.33
CA ILE A 83 -14.81 5.28 -0.91
C ILE A 83 -14.08 4.01 -0.45
N ALA A 84 -14.59 2.83 -0.80
CA ALA A 84 -13.96 1.56 -0.44
C ALA A 84 -12.53 1.45 -1.02
N GLY A 85 -12.32 1.86 -2.27
CA GLY A 85 -11.00 1.87 -2.92
C GLY A 85 -10.03 2.85 -2.26
N ALA A 86 -10.49 4.08 -1.99
CA ALA A 86 -9.68 5.09 -1.32
C ALA A 86 -9.28 4.66 0.09
N VAL A 87 -10.24 4.13 0.88
CA VAL A 87 -9.97 3.63 2.24
C VAL A 87 -9.01 2.44 2.22
N SER A 88 -9.19 1.50 1.30
CA SER A 88 -8.30 0.32 1.18
C SER A 88 -6.87 0.74 0.83
N SER A 89 -6.69 1.62 -0.16
CA SER A 89 -5.37 2.11 -0.56
C SER A 89 -4.68 2.91 0.55
N ALA A 90 -5.40 3.84 1.17
CA ALA A 90 -4.88 4.64 2.29
C ALA A 90 -4.51 3.74 3.49
N THR A 91 -5.32 2.72 3.80
CA THR A 91 -5.02 1.77 4.87
C THR A 91 -3.78 0.94 4.56
N ALA A 92 -3.62 0.47 3.32
CA ALA A 92 -2.42 -0.26 2.89
C ALA A 92 -1.16 0.61 3.06
N GLY A 93 -1.19 1.86 2.58
CA GLY A 93 -0.09 2.81 2.73
C GLY A 93 0.26 3.08 4.20
N TYR A 94 -0.74 3.30 5.05
CA TYR A 94 -0.54 3.54 6.48
C TYR A 94 0.09 2.33 7.20
N LEU A 95 -0.46 1.13 7.00
CA LEU A 95 0.07 -0.08 7.63
C LEU A 95 1.48 -0.41 7.14
N GLY A 96 1.72 -0.24 5.84
CA GLY A 96 3.04 -0.41 5.25
C GLY A 96 4.07 0.54 5.85
N MET A 97 3.76 1.84 5.91
CA MET A 97 4.62 2.86 6.50
C MET A 97 4.93 2.57 7.96
N TYR A 98 3.89 2.23 8.74
CA TYR A 98 4.06 1.90 10.15
C TYR A 98 4.99 0.70 10.35
N ALA A 99 4.82 -0.36 9.58
CA ALA A 99 5.64 -1.56 9.67
C ALA A 99 7.08 -1.30 9.22
N ALA A 100 7.27 -0.58 8.10
CA ALA A 100 8.59 -0.32 7.53
C ALA A 100 9.46 0.55 8.44
N THR A 101 8.93 1.62 9.00
CA THR A 101 9.70 2.47 9.94
C THR A 101 10.14 1.71 11.20
N LYS A 102 9.39 0.67 11.61
CA LYS A 102 9.80 -0.22 12.70
C LYS A 102 10.77 -1.32 12.23
N ALA A 103 10.70 -1.74 10.97
CA ALA A 103 11.63 -2.72 10.38
C ALA A 103 13.01 -2.12 10.11
N ASN A 104 13.09 -0.86 9.64
CA ASN A 104 14.34 -0.22 9.24
C ASN A 104 15.38 -0.20 10.35
N VAL A 105 15.02 0.23 11.56
CA VAL A 105 15.95 0.24 12.69
C VAL A 105 16.42 -1.17 13.05
N ARG A 106 15.54 -2.16 13.01
CA ARG A 106 15.87 -3.56 13.31
C ARG A 106 16.79 -4.16 12.26
N THR A 107 16.58 -3.79 10.99
CA THR A 107 17.46 -4.17 9.88
C THR A 107 18.86 -3.61 10.08
N ALA A 108 18.97 -2.33 10.42
CA ALA A 108 20.27 -1.68 10.68
C ALA A 108 21.00 -2.31 11.87
N VAL A 109 20.30 -2.57 12.98
CA VAL A 109 20.84 -3.22 14.17
C VAL A 109 21.28 -4.66 13.85
N ALA A 110 20.48 -5.41 13.13
CA ALA A 110 20.83 -6.77 12.72
C ALA A 110 22.05 -6.79 11.79
N ALA A 111 22.14 -5.85 10.85
CA ALA A 111 23.31 -5.72 9.98
C ALA A 111 24.60 -5.51 10.78
N ASN A 112 24.56 -4.65 11.80
CA ASN A 112 25.71 -4.35 12.65
C ASN A 112 26.08 -5.49 13.61
N GLN A 113 25.09 -6.21 14.15
CA GLN A 113 25.32 -7.20 15.23
C GLN A 113 25.37 -8.65 14.73
N GLN A 114 24.62 -8.99 13.67
CA GLN A 114 24.38 -10.37 13.23
C GLN A 114 24.82 -10.60 11.77
N GLY A 115 25.10 -9.53 11.02
CA GLY A 115 25.55 -9.58 9.64
C GLY A 115 24.43 -9.53 8.60
N ALA A 116 24.83 -9.57 7.32
CA ALA A 116 23.97 -9.26 6.18
C ALA A 116 22.76 -10.22 6.05
N ALA A 117 22.94 -11.52 6.34
CA ALA A 117 21.86 -12.50 6.20
C ALA A 117 20.69 -12.22 7.17
N ALA A 118 20.99 -11.89 8.42
CA ALA A 118 19.98 -11.55 9.42
C ALA A 118 19.26 -10.22 9.06
N ALA A 119 20.04 -9.22 8.60
CA ALA A 119 19.48 -7.95 8.13
C ALA A 119 18.52 -8.15 6.95
N LEU A 120 18.93 -8.97 5.96
CA LEU A 120 18.10 -9.26 4.79
C LEU A 120 16.76 -9.91 5.20
N ASN A 121 16.76 -10.85 6.13
CA ASN A 121 15.55 -11.49 6.61
C ASN A 121 14.58 -10.48 7.25
N ILE A 122 15.09 -9.58 8.10
CA ILE A 122 14.26 -8.56 8.75
C ILE A 122 13.71 -7.56 7.72
N ALA A 123 14.55 -7.11 6.79
CA ALA A 123 14.13 -6.21 5.72
C ALA A 123 13.06 -6.86 4.83
N PHE A 124 13.24 -8.13 4.48
CA PHE A 124 12.29 -8.90 3.68
C PHE A 124 10.95 -9.06 4.40
N TYR A 125 10.93 -9.37 5.69
CA TYR A 125 9.70 -9.42 6.47
C TYR A 125 9.04 -8.05 6.56
N GLY A 126 9.80 -6.97 6.76
CA GLY A 126 9.27 -5.59 6.76
C GLY A 126 8.57 -5.24 5.45
N GLY A 127 9.22 -5.50 4.31
CA GLY A 127 8.65 -5.26 2.99
C GLY A 127 7.46 -6.17 2.66
N SER A 128 7.50 -7.46 3.09
CA SER A 128 6.42 -8.41 2.85
C SER A 128 5.11 -8.01 3.53
N ILE A 129 5.16 -7.31 4.68
CA ILE A 129 3.98 -6.80 5.36
C ILE A 129 3.23 -5.83 4.43
N MET A 130 3.94 -4.89 3.79
CA MET A 130 3.32 -3.97 2.83
C MET A 130 2.71 -4.70 1.64
N GLY A 131 3.45 -5.63 1.03
CA GLY A 131 2.95 -6.42 -0.10
C GLY A 131 1.71 -7.23 0.24
N LEU A 132 1.68 -7.86 1.42
CA LEU A 132 0.51 -8.59 1.90
C LEU A 132 -0.67 -7.66 2.20
N CYS A 133 -0.45 -6.47 2.77
CA CYS A 133 -1.51 -5.48 2.98
C CYS A 133 -2.13 -5.04 1.64
N VAL A 134 -1.31 -4.75 0.64
CA VAL A 134 -1.78 -4.38 -0.71
C VAL A 134 -2.63 -5.49 -1.33
N ALA A 135 -2.10 -6.70 -1.42
CA ALA A 135 -2.80 -7.82 -2.04
C ALA A 135 -4.08 -8.18 -1.28
N SER A 136 -4.01 -8.20 0.05
CA SER A 136 -5.13 -8.57 0.92
C SER A 136 -6.25 -7.55 0.92
N LEU A 137 -5.93 -6.25 1.03
CA LEU A 137 -6.94 -5.18 0.99
C LEU A 137 -7.54 -5.04 -0.41
N GLY A 138 -6.75 -5.28 -1.46
CA GLY A 138 -7.25 -5.36 -2.83
C GLY A 138 -8.26 -6.49 -3.01
N LEU A 139 -7.94 -7.71 -2.58
CA LEU A 139 -8.85 -8.86 -2.63
C LEU A 139 -10.07 -8.70 -1.72
N LEU A 140 -9.89 -8.15 -0.53
CA LEU A 140 -10.99 -7.89 0.41
C LEU A 140 -11.95 -6.85 -0.15
N GLY A 141 -11.42 -5.69 -0.59
CA GLY A 141 -12.24 -4.58 -1.07
C GLY A 141 -12.87 -4.85 -2.43
N LEU A 142 -12.06 -5.16 -3.44
CA LEU A 142 -12.54 -5.42 -4.79
C LEU A 142 -13.36 -6.73 -4.86
N GLY A 143 -12.89 -7.80 -4.23
CA GLY A 143 -13.59 -9.07 -4.16
C GLY A 143 -14.90 -8.98 -3.39
N GLY A 144 -14.92 -8.20 -2.29
CA GLY A 144 -16.14 -7.91 -1.53
C GLY A 144 -17.18 -7.13 -2.33
N LEU A 145 -16.76 -6.10 -3.06
CA LEU A 145 -17.64 -5.34 -3.96
C LEU A 145 -18.14 -6.21 -5.12
N TYR A 146 -17.26 -7.03 -5.70
CA TYR A 146 -17.66 -7.97 -6.75
C TYR A 146 -18.71 -8.98 -6.26
N TYR A 147 -18.55 -9.48 -5.04
CA TYR A 147 -19.53 -10.32 -4.40
C TYR A 147 -20.85 -9.57 -4.14
N TYR A 148 -20.78 -8.34 -3.64
CA TYR A 148 -21.95 -7.51 -3.33
C TYR A 148 -22.77 -7.15 -4.57
N PHE A 149 -22.11 -6.80 -5.67
CA PHE A 149 -22.76 -6.53 -6.96
C PHE A 149 -23.12 -7.79 -7.74
N GLY A 150 -22.86 -8.99 -7.20
CA GLY A 150 -23.28 -10.29 -7.75
C GLY A 150 -22.53 -10.74 -9.00
N GLY A 151 -21.45 -10.06 -9.40
CA GLY A 151 -20.73 -10.38 -10.64
C GLY A 151 -21.57 -10.20 -11.91
N ASP A 152 -22.62 -9.38 -11.83
CA ASP A 152 -23.52 -9.08 -12.96
C ASP A 152 -22.83 -8.10 -13.93
N PRO A 153 -22.77 -8.40 -15.25
CA PRO A 153 -22.22 -7.50 -16.26
C PRO A 153 -22.79 -6.09 -16.23
N HIS A 154 -24.10 -5.95 -15.91
CA HIS A 154 -24.77 -4.64 -15.88
C HIS A 154 -24.36 -3.76 -14.69
N THR A 155 -23.92 -4.36 -13.57
CA THR A 155 -23.45 -3.64 -12.39
C THR A 155 -21.93 -3.59 -12.29
N ALA A 156 -21.21 -4.32 -13.13
CA ALA A 156 -19.75 -4.40 -13.14
C ALA A 156 -19.07 -3.02 -13.28
N HIS A 157 -19.72 -2.07 -13.98
CA HIS A 157 -19.17 -0.72 -14.15
C HIS A 157 -19.03 0.03 -12.82
N ALA A 158 -19.82 -0.27 -11.79
CA ALA A 158 -19.69 0.37 -10.48
C ALA A 158 -18.33 0.06 -9.81
N ILE A 159 -17.72 -1.09 -10.13
CA ILE A 159 -16.42 -1.50 -9.59
C ILE A 159 -15.29 -0.57 -10.05
N HIS A 160 -15.44 0.15 -11.17
CA HIS A 160 -14.50 1.18 -11.60
C HIS A 160 -14.29 2.26 -10.52
N GLY A 161 -15.31 2.55 -9.72
CA GLY A 161 -15.20 3.45 -8.57
C GLY A 161 -14.08 3.03 -7.61
N PHE A 162 -13.91 1.74 -7.36
CA PHE A 162 -12.83 1.24 -6.49
C PHE A 162 -11.44 1.58 -7.04
N GLY A 163 -11.23 1.37 -8.35
CA GLY A 163 -10.00 1.79 -9.02
C GLY A 163 -9.78 3.30 -8.94
N MET A 164 -10.82 4.10 -9.22
CA MET A 164 -10.75 5.56 -9.11
C MET A 164 -10.35 6.02 -7.70
N GLY A 165 -10.90 5.39 -6.65
CA GLY A 165 -10.54 5.68 -5.27
C GLY A 165 -9.07 5.37 -4.97
N GLY A 166 -8.60 4.19 -5.40
CA GLY A 166 -7.19 3.81 -5.32
C GLY A 166 -6.26 4.78 -6.06
N SER A 167 -6.62 5.16 -7.30
CA SER A 167 -5.86 6.11 -8.13
C SER A 167 -5.71 7.49 -7.50
N VAL A 168 -6.77 7.99 -6.86
CA VAL A 168 -6.69 9.29 -6.17
C VAL A 168 -5.70 9.23 -5.02
N VAL A 169 -5.72 8.17 -4.21
CA VAL A 169 -4.74 7.98 -3.13
C VAL A 169 -3.34 7.86 -3.69
N ALA A 170 -3.14 7.01 -4.70
CA ALA A 170 -1.84 6.79 -5.35
C ALA A 170 -1.27 8.10 -5.91
N LEU A 171 -2.09 8.91 -6.59
CA LEU A 171 -1.66 10.19 -7.14
C LEU A 171 -1.13 11.14 -6.04
N PHE A 172 -1.89 11.31 -4.95
CA PHE A 172 -1.48 12.18 -3.86
C PHE A 172 -0.23 11.67 -3.16
N SER A 173 -0.20 10.37 -2.78
CA SER A 173 0.93 9.79 -2.09
C SER A 173 2.20 9.74 -2.96
N ARG A 174 2.06 9.46 -4.26
CA ARG A 174 3.21 9.42 -5.18
C ARG A 174 3.79 10.81 -5.44
N VAL A 175 2.93 11.80 -5.70
CA VAL A 175 3.38 13.17 -5.98
C VAL A 175 3.84 13.86 -4.70
N GLY A 176 3.05 13.78 -3.62
CA GLY A 176 3.38 14.39 -2.33
C GLY A 176 4.65 13.79 -1.73
N GLY A 177 4.74 12.45 -1.72
CA GLY A 177 5.92 11.72 -1.27
C GLY A 177 7.17 12.07 -2.07
N GLY A 178 7.06 12.06 -3.41
CA GLY A 178 8.19 12.40 -4.28
C GLY A 178 8.70 13.83 -4.12
N ILE A 179 7.79 14.80 -3.93
CA ILE A 179 8.17 16.20 -3.64
C ILE A 179 8.90 16.28 -2.30
N TYR A 180 8.36 15.64 -1.26
CA TYR A 180 8.98 15.63 0.06
C TYR A 180 10.38 14.99 0.02
N THR A 181 10.51 13.79 -0.56
CA THR A 181 11.79 13.07 -0.69
C THR A 181 12.84 13.94 -1.37
N LYS A 182 12.53 14.49 -2.53
CA LYS A 182 13.49 15.35 -3.25
C LYS A 182 13.82 16.64 -2.53
N SER A 183 12.87 17.24 -1.83
CA SER A 183 13.14 18.46 -1.05
C SER A 183 14.03 18.19 0.16
N ALA A 184 13.85 17.04 0.81
CA ALA A 184 14.65 16.62 1.95
C ALA A 184 16.06 16.25 1.54
N ASP A 185 16.22 15.40 0.52
CA ASP A 185 17.49 14.96 -0.07
C ASP A 185 18.35 16.17 -0.52
N VAL A 186 17.82 17.01 -1.39
CA VAL A 186 18.53 18.20 -1.88
C VAL A 186 18.84 19.19 -0.74
N GLY A 187 17.91 19.37 0.21
CA GLY A 187 18.11 20.25 1.36
C GLY A 187 19.21 19.74 2.29
N ALA A 188 19.22 18.43 2.59
CA ALA A 188 20.26 17.79 3.41
C ALA A 188 21.64 17.89 2.74
N ASP A 189 21.71 17.65 1.43
CA ASP A 189 22.92 17.76 0.64
C ASP A 189 23.49 19.18 0.60
N LEU A 190 22.66 20.19 0.38
CA LEU A 190 23.10 21.58 0.37
C LEU A 190 23.66 21.99 1.73
N VAL A 191 22.98 21.70 2.82
CA VAL A 191 23.45 22.03 4.17
C VAL A 191 24.71 21.24 4.53
N GLY A 192 24.74 19.93 4.28
CA GLY A 192 25.86 19.07 4.65
C GLY A 192 27.08 19.26 3.75
N LYS A 193 26.93 18.95 2.47
CA LYS A 193 28.07 18.90 1.54
C LYS A 193 28.55 20.29 1.12
N VAL A 194 27.63 21.25 0.86
CA VAL A 194 27.99 22.55 0.30
C VAL A 194 28.30 23.57 1.40
N GLU A 195 27.43 23.72 2.41
CA GLU A 195 27.61 24.74 3.45
C GLU A 195 28.55 24.28 4.55
N ALA A 196 28.38 23.06 5.08
CA ALA A 196 29.15 22.58 6.22
C ALA A 196 30.44 21.80 5.83
N GLY A 197 30.55 21.34 4.59
CA GLY A 197 31.70 20.55 4.10
C GLY A 197 31.84 19.20 4.83
N ILE A 198 30.74 18.61 5.29
CA ILE A 198 30.72 17.32 5.98
C ILE A 198 30.24 16.21 5.02
N PRO A 199 30.59 14.93 5.30
CA PRO A 199 30.13 13.80 4.50
C PRO A 199 28.61 13.70 4.46
N GLU A 200 28.09 13.01 3.43
CA GLU A 200 26.70 12.58 3.35
C GLU A 200 26.36 11.73 4.59
N ASP A 201 25.14 11.82 5.06
CA ASP A 201 24.65 11.10 6.24
C ASP A 201 25.38 11.40 7.56
N ASP A 202 26.19 12.46 7.62
CA ASP A 202 26.88 12.83 8.85
C ASP A 202 25.86 13.20 9.94
N PRO A 203 25.93 12.60 11.14
CA PRO A 203 24.97 12.83 12.22
C PRO A 203 24.92 14.29 12.73
N ARG A 204 25.87 15.13 12.34
CA ARG A 204 25.85 16.58 12.62
C ARG A 204 24.94 17.35 11.67
N ASN A 205 24.57 16.77 10.53
CA ASN A 205 23.66 17.39 9.58
C ASN A 205 22.20 17.24 10.07
N PRO A 206 21.50 18.34 10.39
CA PRO A 206 20.10 18.25 10.84
C PRO A 206 19.14 17.77 9.75
N GLY A 207 19.55 17.82 8.48
CA GLY A 207 18.75 17.36 7.35
C GLY A 207 18.63 15.83 7.22
N VAL A 208 19.58 15.06 7.79
CA VAL A 208 19.64 13.60 7.62
C VAL A 208 18.38 12.89 8.09
N ILE A 209 17.76 13.31 9.20
CA ILE A 209 16.50 12.71 9.66
C ILE A 209 15.38 13.00 8.66
N ALA A 210 15.30 14.22 8.14
CA ALA A 210 14.28 14.59 7.16
C ALA A 210 14.44 13.82 5.85
N ASP A 211 15.67 13.58 5.43
CA ASP A 211 16.02 12.79 4.26
C ASP A 211 15.58 11.33 4.43
N ASN A 212 15.94 10.70 5.54
CA ASN A 212 15.47 9.34 5.87
C ASN A 212 13.94 9.25 5.98
N VAL A 213 13.25 10.28 6.47
CA VAL A 213 11.78 10.36 6.43
C VAL A 213 11.30 10.40 4.99
N GLY A 214 11.97 11.19 4.14
CA GLY A 214 11.66 11.32 2.72
C GLY A 214 11.69 9.98 1.99
N ASP A 215 12.73 9.20 2.18
CA ASP A 215 12.86 7.86 1.58
C ASP A 215 11.70 6.95 1.97
N ASN A 216 11.36 6.91 3.26
CA ASN A 216 10.21 6.13 3.72
C ASN A 216 8.89 6.62 3.08
N VAL A 217 8.70 7.92 2.98
CA VAL A 217 7.48 8.53 2.41
C VAL A 217 7.38 8.24 0.91
N GLY A 218 8.47 8.41 0.16
CA GLY A 218 8.51 8.18 -1.28
C GLY A 218 8.34 6.72 -1.66
N ASP A 219 9.13 5.85 -1.03
CA ASP A 219 9.26 4.45 -1.45
C ASP A 219 8.20 3.54 -0.80
N ILE A 220 7.64 3.91 0.34
CA ILE A 220 6.65 3.06 1.01
C ILE A 220 5.24 3.61 0.82
N ALA A 221 4.95 4.83 1.25
CA ALA A 221 3.61 5.38 1.07
C ALA A 221 3.30 5.65 -0.41
N GLY A 222 4.21 6.34 -1.11
CA GLY A 222 4.03 6.70 -2.51
C GLY A 222 4.01 5.48 -3.42
N MET A 223 5.06 4.68 -3.40
CA MET A 223 5.16 3.49 -4.26
C MET A 223 4.16 2.40 -3.88
N GLY A 224 3.90 2.19 -2.59
CA GLY A 224 2.95 1.18 -2.13
C GLY A 224 1.52 1.46 -2.57
N SER A 225 1.08 2.72 -2.53
CA SER A 225 -0.22 3.13 -3.05
C SER A 225 -0.32 2.98 -4.56
N ASP A 226 0.76 3.26 -5.29
CA ASP A 226 0.87 3.08 -6.74
C ASP A 226 0.76 1.60 -7.15
N ILE A 227 1.42 0.70 -6.39
CA ILE A 227 1.30 -0.75 -6.58
C ILE A 227 -0.13 -1.22 -6.27
N PHE A 228 -0.78 -0.69 -5.22
CA PHE A 228 -2.17 -1.01 -4.92
C PHE A 228 -3.10 -0.63 -6.08
N GLU A 229 -2.94 0.58 -6.63
CA GLU A 229 -3.71 1.05 -7.79
C GLU A 229 -3.51 0.11 -8.99
N SER A 230 -2.27 -0.17 -9.35
CA SER A 230 -1.93 -0.99 -10.52
C SER A 230 -2.44 -2.43 -10.36
N TYR A 231 -2.34 -3.00 -9.16
CA TYR A 231 -2.85 -4.33 -8.85
C TYR A 231 -4.36 -4.42 -8.97
N CYS A 232 -5.09 -3.49 -8.36
CA CYS A 232 -6.56 -3.46 -8.44
C CYS A 232 -7.04 -3.04 -9.83
N GLY A 233 -6.38 -2.06 -10.44
CA GLY A 233 -6.70 -1.56 -11.78
C GLY A 233 -6.60 -2.62 -12.86
N SER A 234 -5.57 -3.48 -12.82
CA SER A 234 -5.44 -4.59 -13.76
C SER A 234 -6.57 -5.63 -13.62
N MET A 235 -6.97 -5.96 -12.40
CA MET A 235 -8.13 -6.84 -12.17
C MET A 235 -9.43 -6.21 -12.67
N ILE A 236 -9.66 -4.93 -12.37
CA ILE A 236 -10.84 -4.18 -12.82
C ILE A 236 -10.89 -4.10 -14.35
N ALA A 237 -9.77 -3.84 -15.01
CA ALA A 237 -9.69 -3.81 -16.48
C ALA A 237 -10.07 -5.15 -17.09
N CYS A 238 -9.56 -6.27 -16.54
CA CYS A 238 -9.92 -7.60 -17.01
C CYS A 238 -11.42 -7.92 -16.80
N ILE A 239 -11.99 -7.53 -15.64
CA ILE A 239 -13.42 -7.68 -15.35
C ILE A 239 -14.25 -6.87 -16.35
N ALA A 240 -13.86 -5.61 -16.61
CA ALA A 240 -14.54 -4.74 -17.54
C ALA A 240 -14.54 -5.29 -18.98
N ILE A 241 -13.39 -5.77 -19.46
CA ILE A 241 -13.28 -6.41 -20.77
C ILE A 241 -14.21 -7.63 -20.85
N ALA A 242 -14.14 -8.52 -19.86
CA ALA A 242 -14.97 -9.73 -19.81
C ALA A 242 -16.48 -9.41 -19.80
N SER A 243 -16.89 -8.32 -19.14
CA SER A 243 -18.29 -7.88 -19.08
C SER A 243 -18.86 -7.42 -20.43
N THR A 244 -18.01 -7.08 -21.39
CA THR A 244 -18.41 -6.64 -22.75
C THR A 244 -18.29 -7.72 -23.81
N MET A 245 -17.76 -8.90 -23.47
CA MET A 245 -17.57 -9.99 -24.43
C MET A 245 -18.91 -10.64 -24.80
N ALA A 246 -19.08 -10.96 -26.10
CA ALA A 246 -20.26 -11.67 -26.62
C ALA A 246 -20.18 -13.17 -26.30
N LEU A 247 -20.34 -13.53 -25.05
CA LEU A 247 -20.29 -14.89 -24.53
C LEU A 247 -21.65 -15.28 -23.92
N THR A 248 -21.85 -16.56 -23.64
CA THR A 248 -22.99 -16.99 -22.81
C THR A 248 -22.86 -16.42 -21.40
N THR A 249 -23.97 -16.20 -20.70
CA THR A 249 -23.95 -15.63 -19.33
C THR A 249 -23.05 -16.40 -18.37
N ALA A 250 -22.99 -17.73 -18.50
CA ALA A 250 -22.15 -18.56 -17.66
C ALA A 250 -20.65 -18.38 -17.96
N GLU A 251 -20.28 -18.30 -19.24
CA GLU A 251 -18.89 -18.05 -19.67
C GLU A 251 -18.45 -16.65 -19.29
N GLN A 252 -19.31 -15.65 -19.49
CA GLN A 252 -19.03 -14.26 -19.14
C GLN A 252 -18.78 -14.10 -17.63
N SER A 253 -19.64 -14.67 -16.78
CA SER A 253 -19.42 -14.65 -15.33
C SER A 253 -18.14 -15.36 -14.90
N ALA A 254 -17.79 -16.47 -15.56
CA ALA A 254 -16.54 -17.19 -15.28
C ALA A 254 -15.31 -16.34 -15.67
N MET A 255 -15.34 -15.67 -16.83
CA MET A 255 -14.26 -14.80 -17.30
C MET A 255 -14.10 -13.56 -16.42
N MET A 256 -15.21 -12.97 -15.93
CA MET A 256 -15.18 -11.86 -15.00
C MET A 256 -14.61 -12.25 -13.63
N ALA A 257 -14.85 -13.47 -13.15
CA ALA A 257 -14.32 -13.97 -11.89
C ALA A 257 -12.83 -14.40 -11.98
N PHE A 258 -12.33 -14.67 -13.18
CA PHE A 258 -10.98 -15.20 -13.41
C PHE A 258 -9.86 -14.34 -12.81
N PRO A 259 -9.80 -13.00 -12.98
CA PRO A 259 -8.73 -12.19 -12.39
C PRO A 259 -8.72 -12.24 -10.86
N LEU A 260 -9.87 -12.32 -10.21
CA LEU A 260 -9.95 -12.49 -8.75
C LEU A 260 -9.48 -13.87 -8.30
N ALA A 261 -9.75 -14.91 -9.08
CA ALA A 261 -9.25 -16.27 -8.82
C ALA A 261 -7.73 -16.30 -8.95
N LEU A 262 -7.18 -15.72 -10.01
CA LEU A 262 -5.74 -15.65 -10.25
C LEU A 262 -5.03 -14.88 -9.12
N ALA A 263 -5.56 -13.72 -8.74
CA ALA A 263 -5.03 -12.93 -7.64
C ALA A 263 -5.08 -13.66 -6.30
N SER A 264 -6.13 -14.46 -6.07
CA SER A 264 -6.26 -15.32 -4.88
C SER A 264 -5.16 -16.38 -4.82
N ILE A 265 -4.87 -17.04 -5.94
CA ILE A 265 -3.75 -17.99 -6.04
C ILE A 265 -2.41 -17.26 -5.86
N GLY A 266 -2.28 -16.08 -6.43
CA GLY A 266 -1.09 -15.23 -6.27
C GLY A 266 -0.80 -14.88 -4.81
N LEU A 267 -1.84 -14.53 -4.04
CA LEU A 267 -1.68 -14.28 -2.60
C LEU A 267 -1.17 -15.52 -1.86
N LEU A 268 -1.75 -16.71 -2.14
CA LEU A 268 -1.31 -17.96 -1.51
C LEU A 268 0.14 -18.30 -1.87
N ALA A 269 0.51 -18.13 -3.15
CA ALA A 269 1.89 -18.34 -3.60
C ALA A 269 2.87 -17.35 -2.94
N SER A 270 2.47 -16.08 -2.77
CA SER A 270 3.28 -15.07 -2.08
C SER A 270 3.48 -15.43 -0.61
N VAL A 271 2.43 -15.87 0.08
CA VAL A 271 2.54 -16.35 1.47
C VAL A 271 3.49 -17.53 1.56
N ALA A 272 3.37 -18.52 0.67
CA ALA A 272 4.29 -19.66 0.63
C ALA A 272 5.75 -19.20 0.41
N GLY A 273 5.99 -18.28 -0.53
CA GLY A 273 7.33 -17.75 -0.79
C GLY A 273 7.92 -16.91 0.34
N ILE A 274 7.09 -16.30 1.19
CA ILE A 274 7.57 -15.56 2.38
C ILE A 274 8.01 -16.53 3.48
N LEU A 275 7.40 -17.71 3.57
CA LEU A 275 7.66 -18.69 4.64
C LEU A 275 8.80 -19.67 4.33
N ILE A 276 9.28 -19.71 3.07
CA ILE A 276 10.42 -20.56 2.64
C ILE A 276 11.73 -19.78 2.78
#